data_4ac7108c500734c00f8fc73ab06e3118
#
_entry.id   4ac7108c500734c00f8fc73ab06e3118
#
_cell.length_a   1.000
_cell.length_b   1.000
_cell.length_c   1.000
_cell.angle_alpha   90.00
_cell.angle_beta   90.00
_cell.angle_gamma   90.00
#
_symmetry.space_group_name_H-M   'P 1'
#
loop_
_entity.id
_entity.type
_entity.pdbx_description
1 polymer ?
#
loop_
_entity_poly.entity_id
_entity_poly.type
_entity_poly.pdbx_seq_one_letter_code
_entity_poly.pdbx_strand_id
1 'polypeptide(L)'
;LPFLPLLFIISAFVELKVWHLAVVLGILGGLGGSVITIKSAALQVKVKPFVDSARITGGSRMRILFSHILPNVAPLALLFMVFSVTGAIASESVLSFLGLLNIDMSWGLMIYLSQTDGYIFSGLKYWWLILPAGLSVTFLAGGFYLVGRGLDEVFNPRLRER
;
A
#
# COMPACT_ATOMS: atom_id res chain seq x y z
N LEU A 1 14.23 -0.45 -4.16
CA LEU A 1 14.88 0.61 -3.37
C LEU A 1 14.44 0.50 -1.92
N PRO A 2 15.36 0.65 -0.96
CA PRO A 2 15.00 0.70 0.46
C PRO A 2 14.18 1.97 0.70
N PHE A 3 12.88 1.77 0.91
CA PHE A 3 11.88 2.82 0.91
C PHE A 3 12.01 3.78 2.12
N LEU A 4 12.17 3.25 3.32
CA LEU A 4 12.30 4.06 4.54
C LEU A 4 13.55 4.97 4.55
N PRO A 5 14.77 4.49 4.19
CA PRO A 5 15.93 5.38 4.08
C PRO A 5 15.75 6.53 3.08
N LEU A 6 15.03 6.30 1.98
CA LEU A 6 14.77 7.34 0.99
C LEU A 6 13.84 8.41 1.54
N LEU A 7 12.77 8.02 2.25
CA LEU A 7 11.89 8.95 2.94
C LEU A 7 12.62 9.74 4.03
N PHE A 8 13.54 9.09 4.75
CA PHE A 8 14.37 9.74 5.74
C PHE A 8 15.25 10.84 5.11
N ILE A 9 15.88 10.54 3.97
CA ILE A 9 16.69 11.54 3.24
C ILE A 9 15.79 12.70 2.76
N ILE A 10 14.62 12.42 2.22
CA ILE A 10 13.71 13.46 1.75
C ILE A 10 13.25 14.35 2.91
N SER A 11 12.96 13.77 4.09
CA SER A 11 12.54 14.52 5.27
C SER A 11 13.62 15.48 5.80
N ALA A 12 14.89 15.19 5.54
CA ALA A 12 16.00 16.08 5.92
C ALA A 12 16.06 17.36 5.07
N PHE A 13 15.48 17.37 3.87
CA PHE A 13 15.49 18.51 2.96
C PHE A 13 14.15 19.23 2.84
N VAL A 14 13.04 18.54 3.13
CA VAL A 14 11.69 19.05 2.98
C VAL A 14 10.86 18.67 4.20
N GLU A 15 10.17 19.63 4.79
CA GLU A 15 9.17 19.33 5.82
C GLU A 15 8.06 18.48 5.22
N LEU A 16 8.05 17.20 5.59
CA LEU A 16 7.08 16.24 5.07
C LEU A 16 5.71 16.46 5.74
N LYS A 17 4.74 16.90 4.95
CA LYS A 17 3.32 16.87 5.30
C LYS A 17 2.68 15.59 4.74
N VAL A 18 1.49 15.23 5.20
CA VAL A 18 0.74 14.03 4.75
C VAL A 18 0.60 13.97 3.23
N TRP A 19 0.31 15.09 2.57
CA TRP A 19 0.15 15.12 1.12
C TRP A 19 1.47 14.91 0.36
N HIS A 20 2.62 15.40 0.89
CA HIS A 20 3.95 15.08 0.32
C HIS A 20 4.22 13.58 0.41
N LEU A 21 3.90 12.98 1.57
CA LEU A 21 4.02 11.55 1.77
C LEU A 21 3.16 10.78 0.75
N ALA A 22 1.90 11.18 0.58
CA ALA A 22 1.00 10.54 -0.39
C ALA A 22 1.56 10.59 -1.82
N VAL A 23 2.10 11.73 -2.26
CA VAL A 23 2.71 11.88 -3.59
C VAL A 23 3.96 11.01 -3.72
N VAL A 24 4.86 11.04 -2.74
CA VAL A 24 6.09 10.25 -2.77
C VAL A 24 5.78 8.75 -2.76
N LEU A 25 4.85 8.31 -1.89
CA LEU A 25 4.39 6.91 -1.86
C LEU A 25 3.74 6.49 -3.18
N GLY A 26 2.92 7.35 -3.77
CA GLY A 26 2.27 7.11 -5.05
C GLY A 26 3.28 6.94 -6.19
N ILE A 27 4.26 7.83 -6.30
CA ILE A 27 5.30 7.77 -7.34
C ILE A 27 6.19 6.53 -7.15
N LEU A 28 6.70 6.32 -5.94
CA LEU A 28 7.59 5.18 -5.65
C LEU A 28 6.86 3.84 -5.74
N GLY A 29 5.61 3.78 -5.28
CA GLY A 29 4.75 2.61 -5.45
C GLY A 29 4.46 2.32 -6.93
N GLY A 30 4.23 3.38 -7.73
CA GLY A 30 4.05 3.28 -9.18
C GLY A 30 5.29 2.81 -9.95
N LEU A 31 6.48 2.91 -9.38
CA LEU A 31 7.74 2.39 -9.94
C LEU A 31 8.15 1.04 -9.32
N GLY A 32 7.35 0.51 -8.41
CA GLY A 32 7.65 -0.68 -7.62
C GLY A 32 7.35 -2.01 -8.31
N GLY A 33 7.60 -3.10 -7.57
CA GLY A 33 7.40 -4.48 -8.03
C GLY A 33 5.96 -4.83 -8.40
N SER A 34 4.97 -4.18 -7.78
CA SER A 34 3.54 -4.35 -8.10
C SER A 34 3.24 -4.02 -9.58
N VAL A 35 3.81 -2.94 -10.10
CA VAL A 35 3.64 -2.56 -11.52
C VAL A 35 4.27 -3.58 -12.45
N ILE A 36 5.45 -4.10 -12.12
CA ILE A 36 6.11 -5.16 -12.89
C ILE A 36 5.22 -6.41 -12.94
N THR A 37 4.64 -6.80 -11.81
CA THR A 37 3.77 -7.97 -11.70
C THR A 37 2.48 -7.77 -12.53
N ILE A 38 1.82 -6.60 -12.41
CA ILE A 38 0.62 -6.29 -13.20
C ILE A 38 0.96 -6.26 -14.71
N LYS A 39 2.09 -5.67 -15.10
CA LYS A 39 2.57 -5.68 -16.48
C LYS A 39 2.78 -7.10 -17.00
N SER A 40 3.42 -7.96 -16.22
CA SER A 40 3.64 -9.36 -16.57
C SER A 40 2.32 -10.12 -16.75
N ALA A 41 1.35 -9.91 -15.87
CA ALA A 41 0.01 -10.48 -16.00
C ALA A 41 -0.70 -9.96 -17.27
N ALA A 42 -0.61 -8.66 -17.57
CA ALA A 42 -1.17 -8.07 -18.78
C ALA A 42 -0.54 -8.66 -20.06
N LEU A 43 0.77 -8.91 -20.06
CA LEU A 43 1.46 -9.55 -21.17
C LEU A 43 1.01 -11.01 -21.38
N GLN A 44 0.74 -11.75 -20.30
CA GLN A 44 0.19 -13.10 -20.37
C GLN A 44 -1.23 -13.11 -20.95
N VAL A 45 -2.07 -12.14 -20.57
CA VAL A 45 -3.43 -11.99 -21.15
C VAL A 45 -3.35 -11.62 -22.61
N LYS A 46 -2.42 -10.76 -23.02
CA LYS A 46 -2.27 -10.27 -24.38
C LYS A 46 -2.06 -11.38 -25.43
N VAL A 47 -1.48 -12.52 -25.07
CA VAL A 47 -1.21 -13.65 -25.95
C VAL A 47 -2.29 -14.74 -25.91
N LYS A 48 -3.40 -14.50 -25.23
CA LYS A 48 -4.51 -15.45 -25.17
C LYS A 48 -5.32 -15.43 -26.47
N PRO A 49 -5.89 -16.60 -26.90
CA PRO A 49 -6.63 -16.74 -28.18
C PRO A 49 -7.77 -15.75 -28.35
N PHE A 50 -8.48 -15.39 -27.29
CA PHE A 50 -9.61 -14.44 -27.38
C PHE A 50 -9.15 -13.02 -27.73
N VAL A 51 -7.91 -12.63 -27.35
CA VAL A 51 -7.31 -11.34 -27.73
C VAL A 51 -6.93 -11.35 -29.20
N ASP A 52 -6.38 -12.47 -29.70
CA ASP A 52 -6.05 -12.61 -31.10
C ASP A 52 -7.30 -12.62 -31.98
N SER A 53 -8.37 -13.29 -31.56
CA SER A 53 -9.68 -13.23 -32.24
C SER A 53 -10.21 -11.79 -32.33
N ALA A 54 -10.13 -11.03 -31.24
CA ALA A 54 -10.54 -9.62 -31.23
C ALA A 54 -9.65 -8.74 -32.16
N ARG A 55 -8.39 -9.11 -32.36
CA ARG A 55 -7.48 -8.42 -33.27
C ARG A 55 -7.81 -8.73 -34.74
N ILE A 56 -8.09 -9.99 -35.07
CA ILE A 56 -8.46 -10.44 -36.42
C ILE A 56 -9.78 -9.80 -36.86
N THR A 57 -10.74 -9.62 -35.95
CA THR A 57 -12.02 -8.93 -36.22
C THR A 57 -11.90 -7.41 -36.33
N GLY A 58 -10.68 -6.86 -36.37
CA GLY A 58 -10.44 -5.43 -36.59
C GLY A 58 -10.55 -4.56 -35.33
N GLY A 59 -10.47 -5.15 -34.14
CA GLY A 59 -10.46 -4.42 -32.88
C GLY A 59 -9.29 -3.46 -32.75
N SER A 60 -9.57 -2.18 -32.46
CA SER A 60 -8.51 -1.20 -32.21
C SER A 60 -7.70 -1.55 -30.95
N ARG A 61 -6.44 -1.09 -30.89
CA ARG A 61 -5.54 -1.34 -29.72
C ARG A 61 -6.18 -0.90 -28.39
N MET A 62 -6.86 0.26 -28.39
CA MET A 62 -7.53 0.77 -27.19
C MET A 62 -8.72 -0.08 -26.80
N ARG A 63 -9.53 -0.52 -27.76
CA ARG A 63 -10.64 -1.44 -27.48
C ARG A 63 -10.13 -2.76 -26.87
N ILE A 64 -9.07 -3.35 -27.44
CA ILE A 64 -8.47 -4.58 -26.90
C ILE A 64 -7.95 -4.35 -25.48
N LEU A 65 -7.29 -3.22 -25.22
CA LEU A 65 -6.78 -2.89 -23.90
C LEU A 65 -7.90 -2.79 -22.85
N PHE A 66 -8.91 -1.95 -23.12
CA PHE A 66 -9.96 -1.67 -22.13
C PHE A 66 -11.02 -2.79 -22.04
N SER A 67 -11.34 -3.49 -23.12
CA SER A 67 -12.40 -4.51 -23.12
C SER A 67 -11.89 -5.92 -22.83
N HIS A 68 -10.61 -6.21 -23.06
CA HIS A 68 -10.08 -7.56 -22.93
C HIS A 68 -8.90 -7.67 -21.95
N ILE A 69 -7.92 -6.76 -21.95
CA ILE A 69 -6.76 -6.88 -21.11
C ILE A 69 -7.05 -6.33 -19.71
N LEU A 70 -7.51 -5.08 -19.62
CA LEU A 70 -7.73 -4.39 -18.35
C LEU A 70 -8.69 -5.15 -17.40
N PRO A 71 -9.87 -5.65 -17.85
CA PRO A 71 -10.77 -6.38 -16.95
C PRO A 71 -10.16 -7.67 -16.39
N ASN A 72 -9.27 -8.32 -17.15
CA ASN A 72 -8.60 -9.54 -16.71
C ASN A 72 -7.48 -9.31 -15.71
N VAL A 73 -6.87 -8.11 -15.66
CA VAL A 73 -5.81 -7.76 -14.72
C VAL A 73 -6.32 -6.87 -13.59
N ALA A 74 -7.50 -6.29 -13.69
CA ALA A 74 -8.11 -5.43 -12.69
C ALA A 74 -8.19 -6.08 -11.29
N PRO A 75 -8.56 -7.37 -11.15
CA PRO A 75 -8.57 -8.03 -9.86
C PRO A 75 -7.20 -7.99 -9.17
N LEU A 76 -6.13 -8.28 -9.92
CA LEU A 76 -4.76 -8.23 -9.41
C LEU A 76 -4.35 -6.79 -9.03
N ALA A 77 -4.74 -5.80 -9.82
CA ALA A 77 -4.48 -4.40 -9.54
C ALA A 77 -5.20 -3.93 -8.26
N LEU A 78 -6.47 -4.35 -8.06
CA LEU A 78 -7.23 -4.08 -6.85
C LEU A 78 -6.57 -4.71 -5.61
N LEU A 79 -6.08 -5.94 -5.72
CA LEU A 79 -5.35 -6.60 -4.65
C LEU A 79 -4.11 -5.81 -4.23
N PHE A 80 -3.28 -5.39 -5.18
CA PHE A 80 -2.12 -4.55 -4.88
C PHE A 80 -2.51 -3.18 -4.32
N MET A 81 -3.62 -2.60 -4.75
CA MET A 81 -4.14 -1.35 -4.21
C MET A 81 -4.48 -1.49 -2.71
N VAL A 82 -5.15 -2.56 -2.31
CA VAL A 82 -5.47 -2.84 -0.89
C VAL A 82 -4.20 -3.05 -0.07
N PHE A 83 -3.23 -3.81 -0.56
CA PHE A 83 -1.95 -3.99 0.13
C PHE A 83 -1.13 -2.69 0.22
N SER A 84 -1.23 -1.80 -0.77
CA SER A 84 -0.55 -0.50 -0.71
C SER A 84 -1.11 0.41 0.37
N VAL A 85 -2.39 0.31 0.71
CA VAL A 85 -2.99 1.02 1.86
C VAL A 85 -2.34 0.58 3.17
N THR A 86 -2.17 -0.74 3.38
CA THR A 86 -1.47 -1.26 4.56
C THR A 86 -0.02 -0.73 4.66
N GLY A 87 0.69 -0.72 3.53
CA GLY A 87 2.04 -0.15 3.45
C GLY A 87 2.09 1.35 3.73
N ALA A 88 1.10 2.12 3.26
CA ALA A 88 1.00 3.55 3.51
C ALA A 88 0.76 3.86 5.00
N ILE A 89 -0.16 3.12 5.65
CA ILE A 89 -0.45 3.25 7.09
C ILE A 89 0.83 2.97 7.90
N ALA A 90 1.54 1.89 7.58
CA ALA A 90 2.79 1.55 8.26
C ALA A 90 3.86 2.62 8.06
N SER A 91 4.01 3.15 6.84
CA SER A 91 5.00 4.19 6.52
C SER A 91 4.71 5.50 7.23
N GLU A 92 3.43 5.93 7.26
CA GLU A 92 3.00 7.12 8.01
C GLU A 92 3.31 6.95 9.50
N SER A 93 2.92 5.84 10.09
CA SER A 93 3.12 5.58 11.52
C SER A 93 4.59 5.56 11.92
N VAL A 94 5.46 4.95 11.09
CA VAL A 94 6.91 4.93 11.33
C VAL A 94 7.53 6.32 11.21
N LEU A 95 7.17 7.10 10.17
CA LEU A 95 7.70 8.44 9.98
C LEU A 95 7.24 9.40 11.07
N SER A 96 5.99 9.30 11.50
CA SER A 96 5.44 10.08 12.61
C SER A 96 6.08 9.68 13.94
N PHE A 97 6.31 8.37 14.16
CA PHE A 97 7.04 7.86 15.32
C PHE A 97 8.49 8.36 15.37
N LEU A 98 9.13 8.55 14.23
CA LEU A 98 10.49 9.11 14.15
C LEU A 98 10.51 10.65 14.22
N GLY A 99 9.34 11.31 14.32
CA GLY A 99 9.23 12.77 14.33
C GLY A 99 9.60 13.44 13.00
N LEU A 100 9.52 12.69 11.89
CA LEU A 100 9.95 13.14 10.56
C LEU A 100 8.78 13.69 9.73
N LEU A 101 7.56 13.51 10.19
CA LEU A 101 6.35 13.95 9.50
C LEU A 101 5.73 15.13 10.24
N ASN A 102 5.55 16.25 9.55
CA ASN A 102 4.85 17.41 10.10
C ASN A 102 3.34 17.18 9.98
N ILE A 103 2.75 16.68 11.06
CA ILE A 103 1.33 16.33 11.20
C ILE A 103 0.84 16.73 12.58
N ASP A 104 -0.37 17.26 12.65
CA ASP A 104 -0.95 17.74 13.92
C ASP A 104 -1.45 16.60 14.80
N MET A 105 -1.91 15.50 14.21
CA MET A 105 -2.45 14.35 14.93
C MET A 105 -2.26 13.07 14.12
N SER A 106 -1.58 12.07 14.72
CA SER A 106 -1.54 10.70 14.23
C SER A 106 -1.27 9.73 15.38
N TRP A 107 -1.54 8.46 15.17
CA TRP A 107 -1.19 7.42 16.16
C TRP A 107 0.33 7.27 16.31
N GLY A 108 1.09 7.39 15.22
CA GLY A 108 2.56 7.37 15.25
C GLY A 108 3.12 8.55 16.06
N LEU A 109 2.60 9.76 15.84
CA LEU A 109 2.96 10.96 16.59
C LEU A 109 2.64 10.82 18.09
N MET A 110 1.50 10.21 18.42
CA MET A 110 1.11 9.96 19.81
C MET A 110 2.13 9.06 20.52
N ILE A 111 2.63 8.02 19.86
CA ILE A 111 3.69 7.14 20.39
C ILE A 111 5.02 7.89 20.48
N TYR A 112 5.36 8.71 19.47
CA TYR A 112 6.57 9.54 19.48
C TYR A 112 6.60 10.50 20.68
N LEU A 113 5.53 11.27 20.89
CA LEU A 113 5.43 12.19 22.04
C LEU A 113 5.53 11.45 23.36
N SER A 114 4.89 10.29 23.47
CA SER A 114 4.97 9.44 24.67
C SER A 114 6.40 8.96 24.94
N GLN A 115 7.22 8.77 23.93
CA GLN A 115 8.63 8.43 24.06
C GLN A 115 9.47 9.65 24.44
N THR A 116 9.28 10.77 23.74
CA THR A 116 10.04 12.00 23.94
C THR A 116 9.83 12.57 25.35
N ASP A 117 8.62 12.53 25.85
CA ASP A 117 8.24 12.97 27.20
C ASP A 117 8.56 11.93 28.29
N GLY A 118 9.12 10.79 27.91
CA GLY A 118 9.55 9.76 28.86
C GLY A 118 8.42 8.88 29.44
N TYR A 119 7.17 9.04 29.00
CA TYR A 119 6.04 8.26 29.50
C TYR A 119 6.18 6.77 29.22
N ILE A 120 6.84 6.40 28.10
CA ILE A 120 7.07 4.99 27.74
C ILE A 120 7.94 4.25 28.75
N PHE A 121 8.83 4.97 29.44
CA PHE A 121 9.75 4.41 30.43
C PHE A 121 9.13 4.32 31.85
N SER A 122 7.94 4.86 32.03
CA SER A 122 7.21 4.84 33.31
C SER A 122 6.40 3.54 33.54
N GLY A 123 6.67 2.51 32.74
CA GLY A 123 5.97 1.22 32.79
C GLY A 123 4.49 1.34 32.40
N LEU A 124 3.63 0.56 33.06
CA LEU A 124 2.21 0.52 32.73
C LEU A 124 1.39 1.74 33.21
N LYS A 125 2.03 2.73 33.86
CA LYS A 125 1.30 3.89 34.42
C LYS A 125 0.60 4.72 33.36
N TYR A 126 1.15 4.80 32.15
CA TYR A 126 0.60 5.59 31.02
C TYR A 126 0.21 4.73 29.83
N TRP A 127 -0.24 3.50 30.06
CA TRP A 127 -0.62 2.54 29.03
C TRP A 127 -1.64 3.08 28.02
N TRP A 128 -2.54 3.99 28.47
CA TRP A 128 -3.58 4.60 27.64
C TRP A 128 -3.05 5.53 26.55
N LEU A 129 -1.80 5.98 26.61
CA LEU A 129 -1.17 6.78 25.55
C LEU A 129 -0.64 5.90 24.42
N ILE A 130 -0.09 4.74 24.75
CA ILE A 130 0.65 3.91 23.82
C ILE A 130 -0.23 2.79 23.26
N LEU A 131 -0.94 2.10 24.14
CA LEU A 131 -1.68 0.89 23.77
C LEU A 131 -2.83 1.17 22.80
N PRO A 132 -3.69 2.19 22.99
CA PRO A 132 -4.73 2.51 22.02
C PRO A 132 -4.16 2.93 20.65
N ALA A 133 -3.09 3.72 20.62
CA ALA A 133 -2.45 4.13 19.37
C ALA A 133 -1.88 2.93 18.62
N GLY A 134 -1.12 2.07 19.29
CA GLY A 134 -0.56 0.85 18.69
C GLY A 134 -1.62 -0.13 18.20
N LEU A 135 -2.66 -0.36 19.01
CA LEU A 135 -3.79 -1.20 18.61
C LEU A 135 -4.56 -0.62 17.42
N SER A 136 -4.78 0.70 17.36
CA SER A 136 -5.47 1.34 16.24
C SER A 136 -4.71 1.14 14.93
N VAL A 137 -3.40 1.36 14.91
CA VAL A 137 -2.56 1.09 13.73
C VAL A 137 -2.63 -0.39 13.34
N THR A 138 -2.50 -1.28 14.33
CA THR A 138 -2.50 -2.74 14.09
C THR A 138 -3.86 -3.21 13.54
N PHE A 139 -4.98 -2.78 14.11
CA PHE A 139 -6.31 -3.17 13.65
C PHE A 139 -6.62 -2.59 12.26
N LEU A 140 -6.24 -1.34 12.00
CA LEU A 140 -6.49 -0.74 10.70
C LEU A 140 -5.65 -1.42 9.61
N ALA A 141 -4.35 -1.55 9.80
CA ALA A 141 -3.46 -2.23 8.86
C ALA A 141 -3.84 -3.70 8.69
N GLY A 142 -4.14 -4.41 9.80
CA GLY A 142 -4.59 -5.79 9.80
C GLY A 142 -5.93 -5.98 9.08
N GLY A 143 -6.88 -5.06 9.26
CA GLY A 143 -8.16 -5.06 8.54
C GLY A 143 -7.98 -4.98 7.03
N PHE A 144 -7.19 -4.03 6.53
CA PHE A 144 -6.86 -3.95 5.10
C PHE A 144 -6.10 -5.17 4.60
N TYR A 145 -5.17 -5.71 5.38
CA TYR A 145 -4.48 -6.94 5.03
C TYR A 145 -5.44 -8.14 4.88
N LEU A 146 -6.38 -8.30 5.81
CA LEU A 146 -7.38 -9.37 5.74
C LEU A 146 -8.33 -9.20 4.55
N VAL A 147 -8.74 -7.97 4.24
CA VAL A 147 -9.51 -7.67 3.01
C VAL A 147 -8.71 -8.07 1.77
N GLY A 148 -7.42 -7.71 1.72
CA GLY A 148 -6.53 -8.10 0.62
C GLY A 148 -6.43 -9.60 0.47
N ARG A 149 -6.24 -10.34 1.56
CA ARG A 149 -6.24 -11.81 1.53
C ARG A 149 -7.56 -12.40 1.05
N GLY A 150 -8.68 -11.89 1.55
CA GLY A 150 -10.00 -12.34 1.11
C GLY A 150 -10.22 -12.12 -0.39
N LEU A 151 -9.77 -10.99 -0.93
CA LEU A 151 -9.80 -10.74 -2.37
C LEU A 151 -8.90 -11.71 -3.16
N ASP A 152 -7.70 -12.01 -2.65
CA ASP A 152 -6.79 -12.97 -3.30
C ASP A 152 -7.41 -14.37 -3.39
N GLU A 153 -8.08 -14.84 -2.34
CA GLU A 153 -8.80 -16.11 -2.34
C GLU A 153 -9.98 -16.14 -3.33
N VAL A 154 -10.68 -15.01 -3.51
CA VAL A 154 -11.77 -14.89 -4.49
C VAL A 154 -11.24 -14.91 -5.92
N PHE A 155 -10.14 -14.22 -6.19
CA PHE A 155 -9.57 -14.11 -7.54
C PHE A 155 -8.67 -15.29 -7.92
N ASN A 156 -8.16 -16.04 -6.94
CA ASN A 156 -7.32 -17.21 -7.15
C ASN A 156 -7.92 -18.46 -6.50
N PRO A 157 -8.89 -19.14 -7.12
CA PRO A 157 -9.61 -20.27 -6.55
C PRO A 157 -8.71 -21.46 -6.14
N ARG A 158 -7.50 -21.55 -6.70
CA ARG A 158 -6.53 -22.61 -6.37
C ARG A 158 -5.99 -22.51 -4.92
N LEU A 159 -6.16 -21.38 -4.25
CA LEU A 159 -5.79 -21.22 -2.84
C LEU A 159 -6.87 -21.73 -1.89
N ARG A 160 -8.07 -22.02 -2.38
CA ARG A 160 -9.22 -22.47 -1.60
C ARG A 160 -9.22 -23.98 -1.32
N GLU A 161 -8.38 -24.75 -2.02
CA GLU A 161 -8.30 -26.22 -1.91
C GLU A 161 -7.17 -26.71 -0.97
N ARG A 162 -6.60 -25.81 -0.17
CA ARG A 162 -5.64 -26.12 0.89
C ARG A 162 -6.16 -25.67 2.25
#